data_dc98f0bb873c4f2d12f297aeb3f7c8d7
#
_entry.id   dc98f0bb873c4f2d12f297aeb3f7c8d7
#
_cell.length_a   1.000
_cell.length_b   1.000
_cell.length_c   1.000
_cell.angle_alpha   90.00
_cell.angle_beta   90.00
_cell.angle_gamma   90.00
#
_symmetry.space_group_name_H-M   'P 1'
#
loop_
_entity.id
_entity.type
_entity.pdbx_description
1 polymer ?
#
loop_
_entity_poly.entity_id
_entity_poly.type
_entity_poly.pdbx_seq_one_letter_code
_entity_poly.pdbx_strand_id
1 'polypeptide(L)'
;MGFFSIDATDLKWVNGDKDDIEDLCLHGHAIAYIGEHKLEYEDATISATALYLLKTLTEDHIIDTDNQMLPCCGFNIYPHPDDSLDNVIILGCPNGIDWTVLHDGNTVILELDDGTREYIPLDDYKREVFRFADKIEMFYKSCTAKKLPEDDELTCNGYIAFWNEWHRRRNQ
;
A
#
# COMPACT_ATOMS: atom_id res chain seq x y z
N MET A 1 15.07 16.49 12.59
CA MET A 1 14.50 15.13 12.62
C MET A 1 13.40 15.14 11.58
N GLY A 2 13.51 14.27 10.58
CA GLY A 2 12.55 14.25 9.49
C GLY A 2 11.14 13.88 9.98
N PHE A 3 10.14 14.20 9.17
CA PHE A 3 8.74 13.90 9.47
C PHE A 3 8.11 13.11 8.33
N PHE A 4 7.41 12.03 8.68
CA PHE A 4 6.57 11.26 7.78
C PHE A 4 5.26 10.94 8.46
N SER A 5 4.17 11.16 7.77
CA SER A 5 2.86 10.62 8.15
C SER A 5 2.04 10.28 6.92
N ILE A 6 1.14 9.32 7.05
CA ILE A 6 0.22 8.95 5.99
C ILE A 6 -1.16 8.65 6.57
N ASP A 7 -2.20 9.05 5.87
CA ASP A 7 -3.57 8.73 6.24
C ASP A 7 -4.44 8.53 5.00
N ALA A 8 -5.59 7.91 5.20
CA ALA A 8 -6.61 7.76 4.18
C ALA A 8 -7.99 8.07 4.76
N THR A 9 -8.78 8.81 4.00
CA THR A 9 -10.18 9.15 4.31
C THR A 9 -11.09 8.71 3.18
N ASP A 10 -12.38 8.84 3.37
CA ASP A 10 -13.40 8.50 2.37
C ASP A 10 -13.24 7.08 1.79
N LEU A 11 -12.89 6.15 2.70
CA LEU A 11 -12.69 4.75 2.34
C LEU A 11 -13.99 4.17 1.75
N LYS A 12 -13.87 3.59 0.56
CA LYS A 12 -14.98 3.08 -0.25
C LYS A 12 -14.52 1.94 -1.17
N TRP A 13 -15.45 1.19 -1.68
CA TRP A 13 -15.24 0.27 -2.78
C TRP A 13 -15.45 0.98 -4.13
N VAL A 14 -15.07 0.36 -5.23
CA VAL A 14 -15.07 0.98 -6.57
C VAL A 14 -16.46 1.51 -6.99
N ASN A 15 -17.54 0.87 -6.55
CA ASN A 15 -18.92 1.31 -6.77
C ASN A 15 -19.34 2.51 -5.91
N GLY A 16 -18.48 2.97 -4.99
CA GLY A 16 -18.75 4.05 -4.05
C GLY A 16 -19.39 3.61 -2.74
N ASP A 17 -19.76 2.34 -2.60
CA ASP A 17 -20.36 1.80 -1.38
C ASP A 17 -19.30 1.62 -0.27
N LYS A 18 -19.78 1.60 0.98
CA LYS A 18 -18.94 1.31 2.15
C LYS A 18 -18.79 -0.19 2.43
N ASP A 19 -19.63 -1.01 1.83
CA ASP A 19 -19.54 -2.48 1.90
C ASP A 19 -19.91 -3.08 0.54
N ASP A 20 -18.95 -3.78 -0.07
CA ASP A 20 -19.10 -4.53 -1.31
C ASP A 20 -18.36 -5.86 -1.15
N ILE A 21 -19.08 -6.96 -1.29
CA ILE A 21 -18.53 -8.29 -1.08
C ILE A 21 -17.67 -8.79 -2.25
N GLU A 22 -17.81 -8.22 -3.45
CA GLU A 22 -17.12 -8.67 -4.66
C GLU A 22 -15.89 -7.83 -5.00
N ASP A 23 -15.83 -6.56 -4.55
CA ASP A 23 -14.65 -5.73 -4.74
C ASP A 23 -13.56 -6.08 -3.71
N LEU A 24 -12.38 -6.45 -4.18
CA LEU A 24 -11.27 -6.91 -3.36
C LEU A 24 -10.31 -5.78 -2.97
N CYS A 25 -10.39 -4.62 -3.63
CA CYS A 25 -9.43 -3.54 -3.52
C CYS A 25 -10.07 -2.27 -2.96
N LEU A 26 -9.57 -1.82 -1.81
CA LEU A 26 -10.07 -0.63 -1.14
C LEU A 26 -9.54 0.64 -1.80
N HIS A 27 -10.43 1.59 -2.02
CA HIS A 27 -10.16 2.93 -2.53
C HIS A 27 -10.40 4.00 -1.47
N GLY A 28 -9.86 5.18 -1.71
CA GLY A 28 -10.08 6.34 -0.85
C GLY A 28 -9.17 7.51 -1.17
N HIS A 29 -9.30 8.57 -0.38
CA HIS A 29 -8.45 9.74 -0.46
C HIS A 29 -7.21 9.51 0.41
N ALA A 30 -6.04 9.37 -0.22
CA ALA A 30 -4.76 9.21 0.45
C ALA A 30 -4.07 10.56 0.62
N ILE A 31 -3.48 10.78 1.80
CA ILE A 31 -2.69 11.96 2.12
C ILE A 31 -1.41 11.50 2.81
N ALA A 32 -0.26 11.89 2.26
CA ALA A 32 1.04 11.69 2.89
C ALA A 32 1.73 13.04 3.12
N TYR A 33 2.46 13.14 4.22
CA TYR A 33 3.35 14.27 4.50
C TYR A 33 4.77 13.75 4.61
N ILE A 34 5.66 14.34 3.81
CA ILE A 34 7.11 14.10 3.85
C ILE A 34 7.76 15.44 4.15
N GLY A 35 8.23 15.62 5.39
CA GLY A 35 8.59 16.94 5.89
C GLY A 35 7.40 17.90 5.85
N GLU A 36 7.56 19.01 5.16
CA GLU A 36 6.51 20.03 4.95
C GLU A 36 5.69 19.79 3.66
N HIS A 37 6.08 18.82 2.84
CA HIS A 37 5.42 18.52 1.57
C HIS A 37 4.18 17.66 1.79
N LYS A 38 3.04 18.14 1.33
CA LYS A 38 1.79 17.39 1.27
C LYS A 38 1.65 16.73 -0.09
N LEU A 39 1.49 15.42 -0.08
CA LEU A 39 1.19 14.60 -1.24
C LEU A 39 -0.21 14.01 -1.06
N GLU A 40 -1.09 14.19 -2.04
CA GLU A 40 -2.46 13.68 -1.93
C GLU A 40 -3.00 13.17 -3.25
N TYR A 41 -3.79 12.11 -3.18
CA TYR A 41 -4.48 11.51 -4.32
C TYR A 41 -5.90 11.14 -3.93
N GLU A 42 -6.91 11.72 -4.61
CA GLU A 42 -8.32 11.62 -4.19
C GLU A 42 -8.95 10.24 -4.36
N ASP A 43 -8.46 9.44 -5.29
CA ASP A 43 -9.01 8.12 -5.61
C ASP A 43 -7.89 7.06 -5.71
N ALA A 44 -7.06 7.01 -4.67
CA ALA A 44 -5.98 6.04 -4.58
C ALA A 44 -6.51 4.63 -4.30
N THR A 45 -5.81 3.62 -4.83
CA THR A 45 -6.01 2.23 -4.39
C THR A 45 -5.32 2.02 -3.05
N ILE A 46 -6.05 2.27 -1.96
CA ILE A 46 -5.54 2.32 -0.59
C ILE A 46 -4.97 0.99 -0.12
N SER A 47 -5.57 -0.13 -0.54
CA SER A 47 -5.06 -1.47 -0.23
C SER A 47 -3.65 -1.70 -0.82
N ALA A 48 -3.41 -1.25 -2.05
CA ALA A 48 -2.10 -1.32 -2.67
C ALA A 48 -1.09 -0.40 -1.97
N THR A 49 -1.47 0.85 -1.68
CA THR A 49 -0.65 1.80 -0.90
C THR A 49 -0.16 1.17 0.41
N ALA A 50 -1.07 0.56 1.16
CA ALA A 50 -0.71 -0.03 2.45
C ALA A 50 0.27 -1.20 2.32
N LEU A 51 0.09 -2.07 1.30
CA LEU A 51 1.02 -3.16 1.05
C LEU A 51 2.38 -2.65 0.55
N TYR A 52 2.41 -1.64 -0.32
CA TYR A 52 3.68 -1.03 -0.76
C TYR A 52 4.45 -0.43 0.41
N LEU A 53 3.79 0.28 1.32
CA LEU A 53 4.41 0.78 2.54
C LEU A 53 4.95 -0.36 3.42
N LEU A 54 4.22 -1.46 3.57
CA LEU A 54 4.71 -2.63 4.30
C LEU A 54 5.95 -3.25 3.63
N LYS A 55 6.02 -3.25 2.30
CA LYS A 55 7.22 -3.70 1.55
C LYS A 55 8.41 -2.80 1.85
N THR A 56 8.22 -1.50 1.88
CA THR A 56 9.31 -0.54 2.16
C THR A 56 9.84 -0.56 3.58
N LEU A 57 9.34 -1.42 4.46
CA LEU A 57 10.00 -1.65 5.76
C LEU A 57 11.31 -2.43 5.65
N THR A 58 11.50 -3.17 4.56
CA THR A 58 12.68 -4.03 4.34
C THR A 58 13.27 -3.93 2.94
N GLU A 59 12.60 -3.26 2.01
CA GLU A 59 12.98 -3.15 0.61
C GLU A 59 13.06 -1.68 0.22
N ASP A 60 14.08 -1.31 -0.57
CA ASP A 60 14.12 0.00 -1.17
C ASP A 60 13.04 0.12 -2.25
N HIS A 61 12.49 1.31 -2.41
CA HIS A 61 11.60 1.68 -3.49
C HIS A 61 12.19 2.89 -4.22
N ILE A 62 12.25 2.80 -5.53
CA ILE A 62 12.80 3.86 -6.38
C ILE A 62 11.70 4.39 -7.29
N ILE A 63 11.48 5.70 -7.24
CA ILE A 63 10.54 6.39 -8.13
C ILE A 63 10.79 6.01 -9.60
N ASP A 64 9.73 5.84 -10.37
CA ASP A 64 9.73 5.46 -11.80
C ASP A 64 10.26 4.05 -12.14
N THR A 65 10.67 3.26 -11.16
CA THR A 65 11.14 1.88 -11.40
C THR A 65 10.15 0.82 -10.95
N ASP A 66 9.31 1.15 -9.99
CA ASP A 66 8.32 0.27 -9.38
C ASP A 66 6.91 0.88 -9.46
N ASN A 67 5.95 0.31 -8.72
CA ASN A 67 4.62 0.88 -8.62
C ASN A 67 4.64 2.14 -7.74
N GLN A 68 3.75 3.10 -8.03
CA GLN A 68 3.65 4.32 -7.22
C GLN A 68 3.18 4.01 -5.79
N MET A 69 3.63 4.80 -4.84
CA MET A 69 3.25 4.67 -3.43
C MET A 69 1.78 5.04 -3.18
N LEU A 70 1.22 5.99 -3.94
CA LEU A 70 -0.21 6.31 -3.99
C LEU A 70 -0.74 6.03 -5.40
N PRO A 71 -1.03 4.75 -5.75
CA PRO A 71 -1.41 4.39 -7.10
C PRO A 71 -2.87 4.73 -7.39
N CYS A 72 -3.16 5.18 -8.62
CA CYS A 72 -4.53 5.32 -9.11
C CYS A 72 -5.19 3.97 -9.41
N CYS A 73 -4.39 2.96 -9.76
CA CYS A 73 -4.82 1.60 -10.05
C CYS A 73 -3.97 0.63 -9.23
N GLY A 74 -4.54 -0.48 -8.82
CA GLY A 74 -3.86 -1.50 -8.02
C GLY A 74 -4.84 -2.61 -7.66
N PHE A 75 -5.86 -2.81 -8.49
CA PHE A 75 -6.91 -3.79 -8.29
C PHE A 75 -6.65 -5.12 -9.03
N ASN A 76 -5.70 -5.16 -9.97
CA ASN A 76 -5.28 -6.40 -10.60
C ASN A 76 -4.19 -7.04 -9.73
N ILE A 77 -4.56 -8.03 -8.96
CA ILE A 77 -3.71 -8.75 -8.02
C ILE A 77 -3.53 -10.19 -8.47
N TYR A 78 -2.28 -10.63 -8.54
CA TYR A 78 -1.91 -11.97 -9.00
C TYR A 78 -0.91 -12.60 -8.04
N PRO A 79 -0.93 -13.92 -7.83
CA PRO A 79 0.10 -14.58 -7.04
C PRO A 79 1.45 -14.47 -7.76
N HIS A 80 2.53 -14.39 -7.01
CA HIS A 80 3.86 -14.43 -7.58
C HIS A 80 4.11 -15.81 -8.23
N PRO A 81 4.83 -15.87 -9.38
CA PRO A 81 5.04 -17.13 -10.11
C PRO A 81 5.81 -18.23 -9.37
N ASP A 82 6.33 -17.97 -8.19
CA ASP A 82 7.00 -18.97 -7.34
C ASP A 82 6.04 -19.96 -6.67
N ASP A 83 4.73 -19.82 -6.91
CA ASP A 83 3.64 -20.69 -6.45
C ASP A 83 3.52 -20.82 -4.91
N SER A 84 4.23 -20.02 -4.14
CA SER A 84 4.18 -20.08 -2.67
C SER A 84 2.91 -19.46 -2.08
N LEU A 85 2.23 -18.59 -2.82
CA LEU A 85 1.18 -17.67 -2.35
C LEU A 85 1.63 -16.77 -1.18
N ASP A 86 2.95 -16.58 -1.02
CA ASP A 86 3.52 -15.74 0.04
C ASP A 86 3.74 -14.30 -0.42
N ASN A 87 3.76 -14.08 -1.75
CA ASN A 87 3.97 -12.79 -2.36
C ASN A 87 2.93 -12.53 -3.45
N VAL A 88 2.54 -11.26 -3.58
CA VAL A 88 1.58 -10.81 -4.59
C VAL A 88 2.22 -9.85 -5.59
N ILE A 89 1.82 -9.96 -6.83
CA ILE A 89 2.06 -8.95 -7.87
C ILE A 89 0.80 -8.10 -7.98
N ILE A 90 0.96 -6.79 -7.83
CA ILE A 90 -0.11 -5.82 -8.06
C ILE A 90 0.25 -5.07 -9.34
N LEU A 91 -0.62 -5.15 -10.35
CA LEU A 91 -0.43 -4.38 -11.58
C LEU A 91 -1.13 -3.03 -11.44
N GLY A 92 -0.34 -1.97 -11.60
CA GLY A 92 -0.79 -0.60 -11.61
C GLY A 92 -0.57 0.07 -12.97
N CYS A 93 -1.03 1.30 -13.09
CA CYS A 93 -0.69 2.19 -14.19
C CYS A 93 0.33 3.24 -13.72
N PRO A 94 1.03 3.95 -14.62
CA PRO A 94 2.05 4.94 -14.24
C PRO A 94 1.45 6.25 -13.69
N ASN A 95 0.14 6.29 -13.43
CA ASN A 95 -0.53 7.44 -12.85
C ASN A 95 -0.70 7.26 -11.36
N GLY A 96 -0.36 8.26 -10.61
CA GLY A 96 -0.39 8.24 -9.16
C GLY A 96 0.65 9.20 -8.62
N ILE A 97 0.94 9.09 -7.34
CA ILE A 97 1.99 9.87 -6.68
C ILE A 97 3.02 8.91 -6.12
N ASP A 98 4.27 9.29 -6.29
CA ASP A 98 5.38 8.43 -5.90
C ASP A 98 6.48 9.20 -5.17
N TRP A 99 7.28 8.48 -4.42
CA TRP A 99 8.51 8.95 -3.79
C TRP A 99 9.46 7.78 -3.56
N THR A 100 10.75 8.05 -3.57
CA THR A 100 11.79 7.06 -3.29
C THR A 100 11.88 6.78 -1.79
N VAL A 101 12.08 5.52 -1.43
CA VAL A 101 12.33 5.05 -0.06
C VAL A 101 13.62 4.26 -0.05
N LEU A 102 14.64 4.74 0.66
CA LEU A 102 15.95 4.09 0.77
C LEU A 102 16.26 3.78 2.24
N HIS A 103 17.09 2.75 2.44
CA HIS A 103 17.56 2.39 3.77
C HIS A 103 19.04 2.75 3.95
N ASP A 104 19.36 3.40 5.06
CA ASP A 104 20.72 3.64 5.52
C ASP A 104 20.83 3.25 7.01
N GLY A 105 21.18 2.02 7.27
CA GLY A 105 21.23 1.45 8.62
C GLY A 105 19.86 1.52 9.33
N ASN A 106 19.76 2.29 10.40
CA ASN A 106 18.52 2.48 11.15
C ASN A 106 17.74 3.75 10.71
N THR A 107 18.02 4.25 9.52
CA THR A 107 17.35 5.43 8.96
C THR A 107 16.69 5.08 7.64
N VAL A 108 15.46 5.53 7.45
CA VAL A 108 14.77 5.55 6.17
C VAL A 108 14.91 6.94 5.57
N ILE A 109 15.33 7.01 4.31
CA ILE A 109 15.44 8.25 3.54
C ILE A 109 14.29 8.28 2.56
N LEU A 110 13.42 9.29 2.71
CA LEU A 110 12.34 9.55 1.75
C LEU A 110 12.82 10.68 0.84
N GLU A 111 12.81 10.44 -0.48
CA GLU A 111 13.25 11.41 -1.47
C GLU A 111 12.14 11.71 -2.46
N LEU A 112 11.81 12.99 -2.64
CA LEU A 112 10.86 13.48 -3.61
C LEU A 112 11.53 13.70 -4.98
N ASP A 113 10.72 13.87 -6.02
CA ASP A 113 11.17 14.11 -7.40
C ASP A 113 11.97 15.43 -7.56
N ASP A 114 11.75 16.40 -6.70
CA ASP A 114 12.53 17.66 -6.66
C ASP A 114 13.90 17.52 -5.94
N GLY A 115 14.23 16.33 -5.43
CA GLY A 115 15.44 16.04 -4.70
C GLY A 115 15.37 16.37 -3.21
N THR A 116 14.21 16.80 -2.69
CA THR A 116 14.00 16.97 -1.25
C THR A 116 14.12 15.65 -0.53
N ARG A 117 14.87 15.60 0.56
CA ARG A 117 15.12 14.40 1.36
C ARG A 117 14.72 14.59 2.81
N GLU A 118 14.00 13.61 3.33
CA GLU A 118 13.68 13.48 4.75
C GLU A 118 14.32 12.21 5.34
N TYR A 119 14.91 12.35 6.52
CA TYR A 119 15.62 11.26 7.21
C TYR A 119 14.82 10.85 8.44
N ILE A 120 14.20 9.68 8.39
CA ILE A 120 13.27 9.19 9.40
C ILE A 120 13.92 8.01 10.13
N PRO A 121 13.96 7.98 11.48
CA PRO A 121 14.36 6.77 12.19
C PRO A 121 13.48 5.59 11.77
N LEU A 122 14.08 4.43 11.50
CA LEU A 122 13.37 3.25 11.02
C LEU A 122 12.19 2.86 11.95
N ASP A 123 12.37 2.97 13.27
CA ASP A 123 11.30 2.64 14.23
C ASP A 123 10.12 3.62 14.13
N ASP A 124 10.37 4.90 13.83
CA ASP A 124 9.33 5.91 13.65
C ASP A 124 8.59 5.69 12.34
N TYR A 125 9.32 5.39 11.26
CA TYR A 125 8.74 5.03 9.97
C TYR A 125 7.89 3.77 10.09
N LYS A 126 8.42 2.71 10.70
CA LYS A 126 7.71 1.45 10.93
C LYS A 126 6.43 1.65 11.74
N ARG A 127 6.46 2.45 12.80
CA ARG A 127 5.27 2.76 13.61
C ARG A 127 4.17 3.42 12.77
N GLU A 128 4.54 4.38 11.91
CA GLU A 128 3.59 5.08 11.05
C GLU A 128 3.01 4.16 9.96
N VAL A 129 3.85 3.36 9.31
CA VAL A 129 3.41 2.36 8.33
C VAL A 129 2.47 1.35 8.97
N PHE A 130 2.78 0.86 10.16
CA PHE A 130 1.91 -0.09 10.87
C PHE A 130 0.58 0.54 11.29
N ARG A 131 0.60 1.77 11.78
CA ARG A 131 -0.62 2.51 12.11
C ARG A 131 -1.56 2.61 10.90
N PHE A 132 -0.99 2.95 9.75
CA PHE A 132 -1.76 3.05 8.50
C PHE A 132 -2.29 1.68 8.05
N ALA A 133 -1.43 0.67 7.97
CA ALA A 133 -1.85 -0.68 7.59
C ALA A 133 -2.93 -1.24 8.51
N ASP A 134 -2.77 -1.11 9.83
CA ASP A 134 -3.77 -1.56 10.82
C ASP A 134 -5.13 -0.88 10.61
N LYS A 135 -5.15 0.43 10.30
CA LYS A 135 -6.37 1.16 9.98
C LYS A 135 -7.09 0.55 8.77
N ILE A 136 -6.34 0.23 7.72
CA ILE A 136 -6.91 -0.35 6.50
C ILE A 136 -7.41 -1.77 6.74
N GLU A 137 -6.65 -2.60 7.43
CA GLU A 137 -7.09 -3.95 7.79
C GLU A 137 -8.34 -3.93 8.69
N MET A 138 -8.43 -3.00 9.63
CA MET A 138 -9.62 -2.81 10.45
C MET A 138 -10.86 -2.44 9.62
N PHE A 139 -10.70 -1.63 8.58
CA PHE A 139 -11.80 -1.33 7.66
C PHE A 139 -12.28 -2.60 6.95
N TYR A 140 -11.37 -3.41 6.38
CA TYR A 140 -11.73 -4.70 5.79
C TYR A 140 -12.48 -5.61 6.77
N LYS A 141 -12.02 -5.69 8.02
CA LYS A 141 -12.64 -6.51 9.08
C LYS A 141 -14.02 -5.99 9.51
N SER A 142 -14.31 -4.71 9.30
CA SER A 142 -15.61 -4.12 9.59
C SER A 142 -16.65 -4.37 8.49
N CYS A 143 -16.21 -4.76 7.30
CA CYS A 143 -17.04 -5.09 6.16
C CYS A 143 -17.45 -6.57 6.16
N THR A 144 -18.45 -6.89 5.34
CA THR A 144 -18.81 -8.28 5.05
C THR A 144 -17.63 -9.02 4.42
N ALA A 145 -17.42 -10.27 4.78
CA ALA A 145 -16.36 -11.09 4.22
C ALA A 145 -16.44 -11.14 2.69
N LYS A 146 -15.28 -11.00 2.03
CA LYS A 146 -15.20 -10.97 0.57
C LYS A 146 -15.62 -12.31 -0.03
N LYS A 147 -16.39 -12.23 -1.10
CA LYS A 147 -16.73 -13.35 -1.95
C LYS A 147 -15.75 -13.41 -3.11
N LEU A 148 -14.89 -14.40 -3.12
CA LEU A 148 -13.95 -14.61 -4.24
C LEU A 148 -14.69 -15.13 -5.47
N PRO A 149 -14.26 -14.76 -6.69
CA PRO A 149 -14.87 -15.23 -7.93
C PRO A 149 -14.63 -16.74 -8.08
N GLU A 150 -15.69 -17.52 -8.37
CA GLU A 150 -15.61 -18.98 -8.45
C GLU A 150 -14.83 -19.48 -9.68
N ASP A 151 -14.85 -18.71 -10.78
CA ASP A 151 -14.28 -19.07 -12.07
C ASP A 151 -12.95 -18.35 -12.39
N ASP A 152 -12.36 -17.65 -11.42
CA ASP A 152 -11.10 -16.90 -11.57
C ASP A 152 -10.10 -17.27 -10.47
N GLU A 153 -9.47 -18.45 -10.67
CA GLU A 153 -8.44 -18.95 -9.74
C GLU A 153 -7.26 -17.98 -9.58
N LEU A 154 -6.91 -17.24 -10.63
CA LEU A 154 -5.79 -16.32 -10.62
C LEU A 154 -6.06 -15.16 -9.66
N THR A 155 -7.24 -14.54 -9.73
CA THR A 155 -7.66 -13.49 -8.80
C THR A 155 -7.83 -14.03 -7.39
N CYS A 156 -8.38 -15.23 -7.21
CA CYS A 156 -8.50 -15.87 -5.90
C CYS A 156 -7.14 -16.06 -5.24
N ASN A 157 -6.18 -16.64 -5.95
CA ASN A 157 -4.83 -16.86 -5.47
C ASN A 157 -4.09 -15.54 -5.24
N GLY A 158 -4.32 -14.53 -6.08
CA GLY A 158 -3.79 -13.18 -5.88
C GLY A 158 -4.27 -12.55 -4.57
N TYR A 159 -5.55 -12.67 -4.25
CA TYR A 159 -6.10 -12.15 -3.00
C TYR A 159 -5.59 -12.90 -1.76
N ILE A 160 -5.42 -14.23 -1.86
CA ILE A 160 -4.82 -15.03 -0.80
C ILE A 160 -3.36 -14.60 -0.59
N ALA A 161 -2.58 -14.48 -1.67
CA ALA A 161 -1.20 -14.05 -1.63
C ALA A 161 -1.05 -12.62 -1.05
N PHE A 162 -1.99 -11.71 -1.39
CA PHE A 162 -2.03 -10.35 -0.86
C PHE A 162 -2.09 -10.35 0.68
N TRP A 163 -3.01 -11.10 1.27
CA TRP A 163 -3.15 -11.15 2.73
C TRP A 163 -2.02 -11.95 3.40
N ASN A 164 -1.50 -13.00 2.76
CA ASN A 164 -0.33 -13.72 3.27
C ASN A 164 0.90 -12.81 3.33
N GLU A 165 1.18 -12.06 2.27
CA GLU A 165 2.27 -11.09 2.24
C GLU A 165 2.07 -9.98 3.26
N TRP A 166 0.85 -9.42 3.34
CA TRP A 166 0.49 -8.40 4.30
C TRP A 166 0.80 -8.83 5.75
N HIS A 167 0.25 -9.97 6.17
CA HIS A 167 0.43 -10.45 7.54
C HIS A 167 1.88 -10.82 7.83
N ARG A 168 2.59 -11.41 6.87
CA ARG A 168 4.01 -11.70 7.02
C ARG A 168 4.81 -10.42 7.25
N ARG A 169 4.61 -9.39 6.45
CA ARG A 169 5.32 -8.11 6.57
C ARG A 169 4.91 -7.32 7.81
N ARG A 170 3.64 -7.38 8.19
CA ARG A 170 3.13 -6.73 9.40
C ARG A 170 3.71 -7.35 10.68
N ASN A 171 4.11 -8.61 10.66
CA ASN A 171 4.65 -9.35 11.79
C ASN A 171 6.20 -9.38 11.84
N GLN A 172 6.87 -8.72 10.94
CA GLN A 172 8.32 -8.47 10.96
C GLN A 172 8.63 -7.23 11.81
#